data_fac938031f59512245561959ff74a33e
#
_entry.id   fac938031f59512245561959ff74a33e
#
_cell.length_a   1.000
_cell.length_b   1.000
_cell.length_c   1.000
_cell.angle_alpha   90.00
_cell.angle_beta   90.00
_cell.angle_gamma   90.00
#
_symmetry.space_group_name_H-M   'P 1'
#
loop_
_entity.id
_entity.type
_entity.pdbx_description
1 polymer ?
#
loop_
_entity_poly.entity_id
_entity_poly.type
_entity_poly.pdbx_seq_one_letter_code
_entity_poly.pdbx_strand_id
1 'polypeptide(L)'
;MQVAEAKATGTANLVTGDSRVDMRRVITKQLAVGVSSEQIVQSIQSLGKPLNCRVMETNDVAVATPFYAGPESKLVLFGGGLNLFIEGSAGKKSQQSQPWFDPAQPVTIRHAFLGGQKMLSGILPLETVIPAEDWVLKLRFAKADLLGYVTVVIQSCTLR
;
A
#
# COMPACT_ATOMS: atom_id res chain seq x y z
N MET A 1 -9.96 28.08 13.92
CA MET A 1 -9.52 28.35 13.45
C MET A 1 -9.15 28.31 12.69
N GLN A 2 -9.30 28.08 12.60
CA GLN A 2 -8.87 28.24 11.93
C GLN A 2 -8.29 28.00 11.31
N VAL A 3 -8.46 27.80 11.38
CA VAL A 3 -7.87 27.88 10.67
C VAL A 3 -7.60 27.83 10.00
N ALA A 4 -7.67 27.86 10.08
CA ALA A 4 -7.32 28.12 9.41
C ALA A 4 -7.24 27.99 8.72
N GLU A 5 -7.36 27.93 8.69
CA GLU A 5 -7.18 28.10 7.95
C GLU A 5 -6.85 28.01 7.11
N ALA A 6 -6.90 28.04 7.06
CA ALA A 6 -6.53 28.25 6.34
C ALA A 6 -6.30 28.34 5.65
N LYS A 7 -6.24 28.38 5.41
CA LYS A 7 -5.92 28.78 4.67
C LYS A 7 -5.14 28.74 4.10
N ALA A 8 -4.86 28.63 4.13
CA ALA A 8 -4.11 28.63 3.75
C ALA A 8 -3.82 28.48 2.87
N THR A 9 -3.85 28.36 2.60
CA THR A 9 -3.48 28.24 1.83
C THR A 9 -3.32 27.84 0.59
N GLY A 10 -2.52 28.28 -0.12
CA GLY A 10 -2.42 28.21 -1.55
C GLY A 10 -2.11 26.87 -2.08
N THR A 11 -1.10 26.31 -1.55
CA THR A 11 -0.76 24.92 -1.86
C THR A 11 -1.87 23.95 -1.54
N ALA A 12 -2.83 24.40 -0.80
CA ALA A 12 -4.00 23.63 -0.52
C ALA A 12 -4.74 23.18 -1.78
N ASN A 13 -4.51 23.87 -2.86
CA ASN A 13 -5.17 23.55 -4.11
C ASN A 13 -4.68 22.27 -4.75
N LEU A 14 -3.49 21.86 -4.39
CA LEU A 14 -2.91 20.63 -4.89
C LEU A 14 -3.49 19.40 -4.20
N VAL A 15 -4.04 19.61 -3.02
CA VAL A 15 -4.66 18.57 -2.23
C VAL A 15 -6.13 18.86 -2.17
N THR A 16 -6.94 17.93 -2.62
CA THR A 16 -8.39 18.11 -2.56
C THR A 16 -8.84 18.35 -1.13
N GLY A 17 -9.91 19.10 -0.95
CA GLY A 17 -10.47 19.32 0.37
C GLY A 17 -10.77 18.01 1.09
N ASP A 18 -11.15 17.00 0.33
CA ASP A 18 -11.49 15.69 0.86
C ASP A 18 -10.31 15.02 1.55
N SER A 19 -9.11 15.13 0.98
CA SER A 19 -7.91 14.54 1.58
C SER A 19 -7.61 15.13 2.94
N ARG A 20 -7.83 16.43 3.11
CA ARG A 20 -7.61 17.08 4.41
C ARG A 20 -8.63 16.66 5.44
N VAL A 21 -9.88 16.54 5.03
CA VAL A 21 -10.95 16.06 5.89
C VAL A 21 -10.64 14.64 6.34
N ASP A 22 -10.17 13.81 5.43
CA ASP A 22 -9.82 12.44 5.74
C ASP A 22 -8.65 12.34 6.71
N MET A 23 -7.61 13.17 6.53
CA MET A 23 -6.49 13.19 7.48
C MET A 23 -6.94 13.58 8.88
N ARG A 24 -7.76 14.61 8.99
CA ARG A 24 -8.30 15.03 10.29
C ARG A 24 -9.10 13.92 10.93
N ARG A 25 -9.94 13.26 10.13
CA ARG A 25 -10.77 12.16 10.63
C ARG A 25 -9.91 11.03 11.16
N VAL A 26 -8.87 10.66 10.45
CA VAL A 26 -7.96 9.60 10.87
C VAL A 26 -7.26 9.98 12.18
N ILE A 27 -6.73 11.20 12.26
CA ILE A 27 -6.04 11.66 13.46
C ILE A 27 -6.99 11.67 14.65
N THR A 28 -8.20 12.22 14.46
CA THR A 28 -9.21 12.28 15.52
C THR A 28 -9.57 10.87 16.00
N LYS A 29 -9.73 9.94 15.07
CA LYS A 29 -10.06 8.57 15.40
C LYS A 29 -8.94 7.91 16.21
N GLN A 30 -7.69 8.13 15.84
CA GLN A 30 -6.57 7.56 16.57
C GLN A 30 -6.46 8.11 17.99
N LEU A 31 -6.68 9.41 18.15
CA LEU A 31 -6.72 10.00 19.47
C LEU A 31 -7.85 9.41 20.33
N ALA A 32 -9.01 9.18 19.71
CA ALA A 32 -10.16 8.63 20.43
C ALA A 32 -9.93 7.20 20.93
N VAL A 33 -9.10 6.42 20.23
CA VAL A 33 -8.80 5.05 20.64
C VAL A 33 -7.54 4.95 21.53
N GLY A 34 -7.00 6.08 21.98
CA GLY A 34 -5.94 6.12 22.96
C GLY A 34 -4.51 6.28 22.41
N VAL A 35 -4.35 6.51 21.12
CA VAL A 35 -3.02 6.83 20.59
C VAL A 35 -2.66 8.23 21.06
N SER A 36 -1.46 8.41 21.60
CA SER A 36 -1.04 9.71 22.10
C SER A 36 -0.76 10.70 20.95
N SER A 37 -0.97 11.98 21.25
CA SER A 37 -0.68 13.01 20.27
C SER A 37 0.80 13.02 19.88
N GLU A 38 1.69 12.70 20.81
CA GLU A 38 3.12 12.62 20.56
C GLU A 38 3.45 11.53 19.54
N GLN A 39 2.82 10.37 19.67
CA GLN A 39 3.01 9.28 18.73
C GLN A 39 2.56 9.67 17.33
N ILE A 40 1.43 10.36 17.24
CA ILE A 40 0.90 10.81 15.94
C ILE A 40 1.83 11.84 15.33
N VAL A 41 2.28 12.81 16.10
CA VAL A 41 3.20 13.86 15.62
C VAL A 41 4.50 13.23 15.14
N GLN A 42 5.08 12.33 15.92
CA GLN A 42 6.31 11.65 15.53
C GLN A 42 6.14 10.85 14.25
N SER A 43 5.02 10.17 14.11
CA SER A 43 4.74 9.41 12.89
C SER A 43 4.67 10.32 11.66
N ILE A 44 3.99 11.46 11.79
CA ILE A 44 3.87 12.42 10.69
C ILE A 44 5.23 13.01 10.37
N GLN A 45 6.00 13.40 11.38
CA GLN A 45 7.33 13.98 11.17
C GLN A 45 8.31 13.02 10.52
N SER A 46 8.16 11.71 10.79
CA SER A 46 9.03 10.71 10.21
C SER A 46 8.76 10.46 8.74
N LEU A 47 7.60 10.84 8.22
CA LEU A 47 7.25 10.60 6.82
C LEU A 47 8.16 11.33 5.84
N GLY A 48 8.72 12.46 6.25
CA GLY A 48 9.65 13.20 5.41
C GLY A 48 11.11 12.82 5.59
N LYS A 49 11.42 11.87 6.45
CA LYS A 49 12.79 11.46 6.75
C LYS A 49 13.15 10.21 5.97
N PRO A 50 14.41 10.07 5.55
CA PRO A 50 14.83 8.81 4.94
C PRO A 50 14.66 7.66 5.92
N LEU A 51 14.03 6.61 5.45
CA LEU A 51 13.92 5.38 6.22
C LEU A 51 15.14 4.52 5.96
N ASN A 52 15.63 3.87 7.00
CA ASN A 52 16.69 2.89 6.87
C ASN A 52 16.03 1.55 6.55
N CYS A 53 16.00 1.18 5.28
CA CYS A 53 15.28 0.02 4.81
C CYS A 53 16.20 -1.11 4.40
N ARG A 54 15.77 -2.32 4.67
CA ARG A 54 16.46 -3.54 4.26
C ARG A 54 15.47 -4.46 3.57
N VAL A 55 15.86 -4.96 2.39
CA VAL A 55 15.02 -5.92 1.68
C VAL A 55 15.00 -7.23 2.46
N MET A 56 13.82 -7.69 2.77
CA MET A 56 13.61 -8.96 3.46
C MET A 56 13.31 -10.06 2.47
N GLU A 57 12.52 -9.77 1.46
CA GLU A 57 12.05 -10.80 0.54
C GLU A 57 11.60 -10.16 -0.75
N THR A 58 11.75 -10.90 -1.85
CA THR A 58 11.26 -10.51 -3.17
C THR A 58 10.53 -11.71 -3.74
N ASN A 59 9.30 -11.49 -4.20
CA ASN A 59 8.46 -12.55 -4.75
C ASN A 59 7.74 -12.06 -5.99
N ASP A 60 7.50 -12.98 -6.93
CA ASP A 60 6.62 -12.73 -8.05
C ASP A 60 5.27 -13.34 -7.76
N VAL A 61 4.23 -12.53 -7.89
CA VAL A 61 2.85 -12.93 -7.60
C VAL A 61 2.03 -12.80 -8.87
N ALA A 62 1.30 -13.84 -9.22
CA ALA A 62 0.43 -13.81 -10.38
C ALA A 62 -0.76 -12.88 -10.12
N VAL A 63 -1.13 -12.12 -11.14
CA VAL A 63 -2.28 -11.22 -11.04
C VAL A 63 -3.55 -12.00 -11.39
N ALA A 64 -4.51 -12.02 -10.48
CA ALA A 64 -5.80 -12.63 -10.74
C ALA A 64 -6.60 -11.74 -11.71
N THR A 65 -7.23 -12.39 -12.68
CA THR A 65 -8.09 -11.71 -13.66
C THR A 65 -9.37 -12.51 -13.80
N PRO A 66 -10.38 -12.03 -14.53
CA PRO A 66 -11.57 -12.84 -14.79
C PRO A 66 -11.27 -14.17 -15.49
N PHE A 67 -10.11 -14.29 -16.12
CA PHE A 67 -9.73 -15.51 -16.85
C PHE A 67 -8.74 -16.37 -16.10
N TYR A 68 -8.14 -15.86 -15.02
CA TYR A 68 -7.16 -16.61 -14.26
C TYR A 68 -7.24 -16.23 -12.79
N ALA A 69 -7.47 -17.22 -11.95
CA ALA A 69 -7.38 -17.05 -10.50
C ALA A 69 -6.86 -18.34 -9.92
N GLY A 70 -5.63 -18.31 -9.44
CA GLY A 70 -4.98 -19.48 -8.87
C GLY A 70 -4.30 -19.15 -7.56
N PRO A 71 -3.74 -20.15 -6.89
CA PRO A 71 -3.04 -19.92 -5.62
C PRO A 71 -1.84 -19.01 -5.76
N GLU A 72 -1.29 -18.88 -6.95
CA GLU A 72 -0.15 -18.04 -7.24
C GLU A 72 -0.48 -16.54 -7.18
N SER A 73 -1.78 -16.19 -7.12
CA SER A 73 -2.22 -14.80 -6.94
C SER A 73 -2.23 -14.38 -5.49
N LYS A 74 -1.90 -15.28 -4.60
CA LYS A 74 -1.82 -15.01 -3.15
C LYS A 74 -0.39 -15.19 -2.68
N LEU A 75 0.01 -14.33 -1.78
CA LEU A 75 1.29 -14.43 -1.12
C LEU A 75 1.06 -14.38 0.37
N VAL A 76 1.54 -15.39 1.07
CA VAL A 76 1.41 -15.50 2.52
C VAL A 76 2.80 -15.52 3.13
N LEU A 77 3.08 -14.59 4.00
CA LEU A 77 4.39 -14.44 4.62
C LEU A 77 4.25 -14.30 6.14
N PHE A 78 5.37 -14.43 6.82
CA PHE A 78 5.46 -14.27 8.28
C PHE A 78 4.46 -15.16 9.02
N GLY A 79 4.35 -16.43 8.59
CA GLY A 79 3.46 -17.39 9.23
C GLY A 79 1.99 -17.03 9.15
N GLY A 80 1.59 -16.31 8.11
CA GLY A 80 0.21 -15.85 7.95
C GLY A 80 -0.02 -14.42 8.44
N GLY A 81 1.03 -13.75 8.96
CA GLY A 81 0.91 -12.39 9.43
C GLY A 81 0.69 -11.38 8.30
N LEU A 82 1.24 -11.66 7.13
CA LEU A 82 1.03 -10.82 5.94
C LEU A 82 0.41 -11.66 4.83
N ASN A 83 -0.73 -11.21 4.34
CA ASN A 83 -1.43 -11.84 3.23
C ASN A 83 -1.65 -10.81 2.13
N LEU A 84 -1.27 -11.17 0.91
CA LEU A 84 -1.44 -10.31 -0.26
C LEU A 84 -2.25 -11.04 -1.32
N PHE A 85 -3.12 -10.30 -1.98
CA PHE A 85 -3.87 -10.79 -3.13
C PHE A 85 -3.95 -9.67 -4.17
N ILE A 86 -3.57 -9.98 -5.40
CA ILE A 86 -3.49 -8.99 -6.47
C ILE A 86 -4.48 -9.34 -7.56
N GLU A 87 -5.31 -8.37 -7.93
CA GLU A 87 -6.29 -8.50 -9.00
C GLU A 87 -6.03 -7.43 -10.07
N GLY A 88 -6.32 -7.74 -11.31
CA GLY A 88 -6.17 -6.80 -12.41
C GLY A 88 -7.09 -7.12 -13.56
N SER A 89 -7.04 -6.26 -14.58
CA SER A 89 -7.80 -6.45 -15.81
C SER A 89 -7.08 -7.43 -16.72
N ALA A 90 -7.85 -8.27 -17.41
CA ALA A 90 -7.28 -9.23 -18.35
C ALA A 90 -6.59 -8.51 -19.51
N GLY A 91 -5.46 -9.03 -19.94
CA GLY A 91 -4.78 -8.57 -21.14
C GLY A 91 -5.49 -9.04 -22.40
N LYS A 92 -5.16 -8.42 -23.52
CA LYS A 92 -5.82 -8.71 -24.80
C LYS A 92 -5.64 -10.16 -25.26
N LYS A 93 -4.56 -10.79 -24.84
CA LYS A 93 -4.25 -12.18 -25.21
C LYS A 93 -4.44 -13.11 -24.04
N SER A 94 -5.28 -12.75 -23.10
CA SER A 94 -5.51 -13.57 -21.91
C SER A 94 -6.11 -14.91 -22.26
N GLN A 95 -5.62 -15.94 -21.61
CA GLN A 95 -6.12 -17.31 -21.69
C GLN A 95 -6.38 -17.84 -20.30
N GLN A 96 -7.33 -18.73 -20.17
CA GLN A 96 -7.76 -19.24 -18.87
C GLN A 96 -6.64 -19.88 -18.05
N SER A 97 -5.65 -20.47 -18.70
CA SER A 97 -4.59 -21.20 -18.03
C SER A 97 -3.35 -20.34 -17.75
N GLN A 98 -3.36 -19.08 -18.17
CA GLN A 98 -2.18 -18.20 -18.02
C GLN A 98 -2.52 -16.89 -17.35
N PRO A 99 -1.76 -16.50 -16.33
CA PRO A 99 -1.91 -15.18 -15.75
C PRO A 99 -1.41 -14.13 -16.74
N TRP A 100 -2.32 -13.33 -17.24
CA TRP A 100 -1.98 -12.29 -18.19
C TRP A 100 -2.86 -11.08 -17.92
N PHE A 101 -2.28 -10.07 -17.33
CA PHE A 101 -3.02 -8.84 -17.04
C PHE A 101 -2.51 -7.69 -17.91
N ASP A 102 -3.33 -6.66 -18.02
CA ASP A 102 -2.97 -5.45 -18.76
C ASP A 102 -2.25 -4.49 -17.81
N PRO A 103 -0.92 -4.31 -17.94
CA PRO A 103 -0.17 -3.45 -17.04
C PRO A 103 -0.46 -1.97 -17.21
N ALA A 104 -1.16 -1.58 -18.28
CA ALA A 104 -1.59 -0.20 -18.48
C ALA A 104 -2.86 0.14 -17.70
N GLN A 105 -3.52 -0.87 -17.14
CA GLN A 105 -4.73 -0.71 -16.36
C GLN A 105 -4.43 -0.80 -14.86
N PRO A 106 -5.27 -0.20 -14.01
CA PRO A 106 -5.08 -0.30 -12.57
C PRO A 106 -5.15 -1.74 -12.08
N VAL A 107 -4.34 -2.05 -11.10
CA VAL A 107 -4.44 -3.28 -10.32
C VAL A 107 -4.97 -2.95 -8.94
N THR A 108 -5.60 -3.92 -8.29
CA THR A 108 -6.06 -3.81 -6.91
C THR A 108 -5.30 -4.81 -6.06
N ILE A 109 -4.67 -4.30 -5.02
CA ILE A 109 -3.87 -5.10 -4.11
C ILE A 109 -4.54 -5.08 -2.75
N ARG A 110 -4.97 -6.25 -2.30
CA ARG A 110 -5.53 -6.41 -0.97
C ARG A 110 -4.45 -6.96 -0.07
N HIS A 111 -4.20 -6.27 1.03
CA HIS A 111 -3.21 -6.74 1.99
C HIS A 111 -3.79 -6.73 3.39
N ALA A 112 -3.46 -7.79 4.13
CA ALA A 112 -3.82 -7.92 5.53
C ALA A 112 -2.55 -8.17 6.33
N PHE A 113 -2.34 -7.38 7.37
CA PHE A 113 -1.17 -7.48 8.22
C PHE A 113 -1.57 -7.24 9.67
N LEU A 114 -1.23 -8.20 10.53
CA LEU A 114 -1.50 -8.13 11.98
C LEU A 114 -2.95 -7.74 12.29
N GLY A 115 -3.88 -8.34 11.58
CA GLY A 115 -5.31 -8.14 11.83
C GLY A 115 -5.93 -6.95 11.13
N GLY A 116 -5.11 -6.09 10.52
CA GLY A 116 -5.62 -4.98 9.70
C GLY A 116 -5.69 -5.37 8.24
N GLN A 117 -6.74 -4.94 7.55
CA GLN A 117 -6.91 -5.20 6.12
C GLN A 117 -7.10 -3.90 5.37
N LYS A 118 -6.37 -3.75 4.27
CA LYS A 118 -6.44 -2.56 3.43
C LYS A 118 -6.38 -2.92 1.96
N MET A 119 -6.74 -1.97 1.14
CA MET A 119 -6.77 -2.11 -0.30
C MET A 119 -6.04 -0.95 -0.95
N LEU A 120 -5.19 -1.26 -1.92
CA LEU A 120 -4.43 -0.28 -2.70
C LEU A 120 -4.76 -0.50 -4.17
N SER A 121 -5.13 0.56 -4.88
CA SER A 121 -5.43 0.47 -6.30
C SER A 121 -4.67 1.53 -7.08
N GLY A 122 -4.23 1.19 -8.26
CA GLY A 122 -3.54 2.12 -9.14
C GLY A 122 -2.79 1.40 -10.23
N ILE A 123 -2.11 2.18 -11.05
CA ILE A 123 -1.27 1.67 -12.14
C ILE A 123 0.13 1.43 -11.57
N LEU A 124 0.71 0.28 -11.87
CA LEU A 124 2.07 -0.05 -11.41
C LEU A 124 3.11 0.94 -11.98
N PRO A 125 4.17 1.25 -11.25
CA PRO A 125 4.52 0.73 -9.94
C PRO A 125 3.73 1.38 -8.80
N LEU A 126 3.50 0.61 -7.75
CA LEU A 126 2.79 1.07 -6.55
C LEU A 126 3.64 0.80 -5.32
N GLU A 127 3.38 1.55 -4.28
CA GLU A 127 4.11 1.41 -3.02
C GLU A 127 3.15 1.69 -1.86
N THR A 128 3.29 0.93 -0.80
CA THR A 128 2.53 1.18 0.42
C THR A 128 3.42 0.92 1.63
N VAL A 129 3.06 1.54 2.72
CA VAL A 129 3.79 1.44 3.98
C VAL A 129 2.82 0.99 5.06
N ILE A 130 3.20 -0.04 5.78
CA ILE A 130 2.40 -0.59 6.86
C ILE A 130 3.17 -0.37 8.16
N PRO A 131 2.69 0.53 9.05
CA PRO A 131 3.39 0.77 10.30
C PRO A 131 3.20 -0.40 11.27
N ALA A 132 4.26 -0.74 11.98
CA ALA A 132 4.26 -1.63 13.11
C ALA A 132 4.75 -0.84 14.32
N GLU A 133 4.97 -1.50 15.45
CA GLU A 133 5.33 -0.77 16.67
C GLU A 133 6.64 0.01 16.54
N ASP A 134 7.70 -0.69 16.20
CA ASP A 134 9.04 -0.10 16.18
C ASP A 134 9.63 0.01 14.79
N TRP A 135 8.90 -0.43 13.79
CA TRP A 135 9.41 -0.51 12.43
C TRP A 135 8.27 -0.35 11.44
N VAL A 136 8.62 -0.24 10.18
CA VAL A 136 7.69 -0.04 9.11
C VAL A 136 7.94 -1.11 8.06
N LEU A 137 6.87 -1.73 7.61
CA LEU A 137 6.92 -2.65 6.49
C LEU A 137 6.62 -1.87 5.22
N LYS A 138 7.56 -1.88 4.29
CA LYS A 138 7.40 -1.19 3.01
C LYS A 138 7.21 -2.22 1.91
N LEU A 139 6.14 -2.09 1.17
CA LEU A 139 5.81 -2.99 0.07
C LEU A 139 5.88 -2.21 -1.24
N ARG A 140 6.64 -2.72 -2.18
CA ARG A 140 6.73 -2.15 -3.52
C ARG A 140 6.25 -3.18 -4.52
N PHE A 141 5.42 -2.72 -5.43
CA PHE A 141 4.81 -3.57 -6.46
C PHE A 141 5.21 -3.03 -7.82
N ALA A 142 5.81 -3.87 -8.63
CA ALA A 142 6.24 -3.48 -9.96
C ALA A 142 5.93 -4.61 -10.94
N LYS A 143 5.77 -4.25 -12.21
CA LYS A 143 5.61 -5.25 -13.25
C LYS A 143 6.82 -6.18 -13.25
N ALA A 144 6.57 -7.49 -13.22
CA ALA A 144 7.65 -8.48 -13.29
C ALA A 144 8.12 -8.67 -14.72
N ASP A 145 9.32 -9.24 -14.87
CA ASP A 145 9.80 -9.65 -16.19
C ASP A 145 8.94 -10.77 -16.77
N LEU A 146 8.42 -11.62 -15.91
CA LEU A 146 7.51 -12.69 -16.31
C LEU A 146 6.12 -12.10 -16.54
N LEU A 147 5.56 -12.34 -17.72
CA LEU A 147 4.23 -11.84 -18.07
C LEU A 147 3.18 -12.37 -17.10
N GLY A 148 2.26 -11.49 -16.72
CA GLY A 148 1.17 -11.86 -15.83
C GLY A 148 1.52 -11.81 -14.36
N TYR A 149 2.74 -11.43 -14.01
CA TYR A 149 3.19 -11.39 -12.63
C TYR A 149 3.57 -9.99 -12.21
N VAL A 150 3.49 -9.76 -10.92
CA VAL A 150 3.94 -8.53 -10.27
C VAL A 150 5.03 -8.91 -9.29
N THR A 151 6.15 -8.20 -9.36
CA THR A 151 7.23 -8.38 -8.40
C THR A 151 6.91 -7.59 -7.14
N VAL A 152 6.86 -8.26 -6.01
CA VAL A 152 6.63 -7.66 -4.70
C VAL A 152 7.94 -7.64 -3.95
N VAL A 153 8.42 -6.46 -3.61
CA VAL A 153 9.63 -6.28 -2.79
C VAL A 153 9.18 -5.86 -1.41
N ILE A 154 9.55 -6.64 -0.42
CA ILE A 154 9.17 -6.43 0.97
C ILE A 154 10.39 -5.96 1.73
N GLN A 155 10.29 -4.77 2.32
CA GLN A 155 11.39 -4.16 3.07
C GLN A 155 10.95 -3.89 4.49
N SER A 156 11.87 -4.13 5.40
CA SER A 156 11.73 -3.70 6.79
C SER A 156 12.49 -2.40 6.95
N CYS A 157 11.83 -1.38 7.44
CA CYS A 157 12.42 -0.06 7.58
C CYS A 157 12.35 0.37 9.03
N THR A 158 13.43 0.95 9.53
CA THR A 158 13.47 1.52 10.87
C THR A 158 13.29 3.02 10.79
N LEU A 159 12.60 3.56 11.78
CA LEU A 159 12.47 5.00 11.97
C LEU A 159 13.69 5.51 12.72
N ARG A 160 14.36 6.47 12.16
CA ARG A 160 15.58 7.00 12.75
C ARG A 160 15.47 8.46 12.97
#